data_6d2083e92657f4793c0e606a8b7cdb14
#
_entry.id   6d2083e92657f4793c0e606a8b7cdb14
#
_cell.length_a   1.000
_cell.length_b   1.000
_cell.length_c   1.000
_cell.angle_alpha   90.00
_cell.angle_beta   90.00
_cell.angle_gamma   90.00
#
_symmetry.space_group_name_H-M   'P 1'
#
loop_
_entity.id
_entity.type
_entity.pdbx_description
1 polymer ?
#
loop_
_entity_poly.entity_id
_entity_poly.type
_entity_poly.pdbx_seq_one_letter_code
_entity_poly.pdbx_strand_id
1 'polypeptide(L)'
;GDDAGRFRTALYWERAFELCYEGQRKYDLLRWGILEASLKAAQNYMESWIPGPDEYITDAARKDWNPVKWAKSNYVAGHNFTTGKHELYPIPLAEIQSNAALNGENNPGFE
;
A
#
# COMPACT_ATOMS: atom_id res chain seq x y z
N GLY A 1 -3.26 11.67 29.07
CA GLY A 1 -3.01 11.66 27.62
C GLY A 1 -2.43 10.35 27.16
N ASP A 2 -2.67 9.98 25.93
CA ASP A 2 -2.13 8.76 25.34
C ASP A 2 -0.68 8.98 24.85
N ASP A 3 0.24 9.06 25.80
CA ASP A 3 1.65 9.29 25.50
C ASP A 3 2.28 8.09 24.76
N ALA A 4 1.82 6.87 25.06
CA ALA A 4 2.28 5.67 24.38
C ALA A 4 1.81 5.63 22.90
N GLY A 5 0.59 6.06 22.62
CA GLY A 5 0.08 6.18 21.25
C GLY A 5 0.82 7.25 20.45
N ARG A 6 1.08 8.39 21.04
CA ARG A 6 1.88 9.46 20.41
C ARG A 6 3.30 9.02 20.11
N PHE A 7 3.93 8.35 21.06
CA PHE A 7 5.27 7.81 20.87
C PHE A 7 5.32 6.78 19.75
N ARG A 8 4.34 5.87 19.71
CA ARG A 8 4.23 4.88 18.64
C ARG A 8 4.07 5.53 17.27
N THR A 9 3.20 6.55 17.18
CA THR A 9 2.99 7.30 15.93
C THR A 9 4.27 8.01 15.48
N ALA A 10 4.97 8.64 16.40
CA ALA A 10 6.27 9.28 16.12
C ALA A 10 7.29 8.27 15.61
N LEU A 11 7.37 7.09 16.22
CA LEU A 11 8.25 6.00 15.79
C LEU A 11 7.91 5.50 14.38
N TYR A 12 6.63 5.41 14.03
CA TYR A 12 6.19 5.01 12.69
C TYR A 12 6.64 6.02 11.62
N TRP A 13 6.58 7.30 11.92
CA TRP A 13 7.05 8.36 11.02
C TRP A 13 8.57 8.40 10.94
N GLU A 14 9.27 8.28 12.05
CA GLU A 14 10.73 8.23 12.07
C GLU A 14 11.27 7.10 11.20
N ARG A 15 10.70 5.90 11.33
CA ARG A 15 11.06 4.77 10.48
C ARG A 15 10.75 5.03 9.00
N ALA A 16 9.67 5.73 8.68
CA ALA A 16 9.33 6.08 7.31
C ALA A 16 10.36 7.03 6.68
N PHE A 17 10.86 7.98 7.45
CA PHE A 17 11.87 8.93 6.97
C PHE A 17 13.26 8.28 6.87
N GLU A 18 13.68 7.57 7.90
CA GLU A 18 14.99 6.93 7.97
C GLU A 18 15.18 5.87 6.88
N LEU A 19 14.16 5.04 6.67
CA LEU A 19 14.22 3.92 5.73
C LEU A 19 13.57 4.24 4.37
N CYS A 20 13.45 5.51 4.03
CA CYS A 20 12.91 5.95 2.75
C CYS A 20 13.76 5.38 1.59
N TYR A 21 13.10 4.83 0.57
CA TYR A 21 13.73 4.16 -0.59
C TYR A 21 14.48 2.84 -0.31
N GLU A 22 14.47 2.33 0.91
CA GLU A 22 15.11 1.06 1.24
C GLU A 22 14.22 -0.18 1.07
N GLY A 23 12.97 0.01 0.61
CA GLY A 23 12.03 -1.08 0.38
C GLY A 23 11.44 -1.71 1.65
N GLN A 24 11.70 -1.14 2.83
CA GLN A 24 11.28 -1.69 4.12
C GLN A 24 9.84 -1.34 4.52
N ARG A 25 9.26 -0.29 3.94
CA ARG A 25 7.98 0.28 4.38
C ARG A 25 6.83 -0.72 4.37
N LYS A 26 6.71 -1.54 3.33
CA LYS A 26 5.66 -2.56 3.23
C LYS A 26 5.73 -3.54 4.40
N TYR A 27 6.92 -4.01 4.74
CA TYR A 27 7.13 -4.98 5.82
C TYR A 27 6.82 -4.39 7.19
N ASP A 28 7.15 -3.12 7.42
CA ASP A 28 6.78 -2.41 8.64
C ASP A 28 5.26 -2.31 8.78
N LEU A 29 4.55 -1.89 7.72
CA LEU A 29 3.10 -1.76 7.72
C LEU A 29 2.38 -3.11 7.92
N LEU A 30 2.93 -4.19 7.34
CA LEU A 30 2.45 -5.56 7.57
C LEU A 30 2.63 -5.98 9.03
N ARG A 31 3.84 -5.82 9.57
CA ARG A 31 4.18 -6.18 10.94
C ARG A 31 3.35 -5.43 11.98
N TRP A 32 3.00 -4.18 11.69
CA TRP A 32 2.17 -3.36 12.56
C TRP A 32 0.66 -3.60 12.34
N GLY A 33 0.27 -4.36 11.33
CA GLY A 33 -1.13 -4.64 11.01
C GLY A 33 -1.91 -3.43 10.47
N ILE A 34 -1.22 -2.45 9.88
CA ILE A 34 -1.81 -1.20 9.40
C ILE A 34 -1.64 -1.01 7.88
N LEU A 35 -1.28 -2.04 7.13
CA LEU A 35 -1.05 -1.93 5.69
C LEU A 35 -2.31 -1.46 4.96
N GLU A 36 -3.47 -2.10 5.18
CA GLU A 36 -4.74 -1.72 4.54
C GLU A 36 -5.13 -0.28 4.84
N ALA A 37 -5.11 0.10 6.13
CA ALA A 37 -5.46 1.46 6.55
C ALA A 37 -4.52 2.50 5.93
N SER A 38 -3.23 2.20 5.84
CA SER A 38 -2.22 3.08 5.23
C SER A 38 -2.42 3.22 3.73
N LEU A 39 -2.77 2.14 3.01
CA LEU A 39 -3.07 2.19 1.58
C LEU A 39 -4.33 3.02 1.31
N LYS A 40 -5.40 2.81 2.08
CA LYS A 40 -6.63 3.61 1.96
C LYS A 40 -6.39 5.09 2.24
N ALA A 41 -5.61 5.40 3.28
CA ALA A 41 -5.26 6.78 3.60
C ALA A 41 -4.45 7.43 2.47
N ALA A 42 -3.50 6.71 1.87
CA ALA A 42 -2.72 7.19 0.73
C ALA A 42 -3.61 7.43 -0.51
N GLN A 43 -4.54 6.53 -0.82
CA GLN A 43 -5.49 6.69 -1.91
C GLN A 43 -6.36 7.94 -1.71
N ASN A 44 -6.97 8.08 -0.53
CA ASN A 44 -7.81 9.24 -0.21
C ASN A 44 -7.02 10.55 -0.27
N TYR A 45 -5.78 10.54 0.21
CA TYR A 45 -4.90 11.70 0.13
C TYR A 45 -4.60 12.09 -1.31
N MET A 46 -4.23 11.11 -2.15
CA MET A 46 -3.96 11.35 -3.58
C MET A 46 -5.21 11.85 -4.31
N GLU A 47 -6.37 11.27 -4.05
CA GLU A 47 -7.63 11.71 -4.63
C GLU A 47 -8.01 13.14 -4.21
N SER A 48 -7.75 13.51 -2.96
CA SER A 48 -8.01 14.86 -2.46
C SER A 48 -7.01 15.89 -2.98
N TRP A 49 -5.82 15.47 -3.34
CA TRP A 49 -4.73 16.34 -3.78
C TRP A 49 -4.71 16.55 -5.30
N ILE A 50 -5.38 15.70 -6.05
CA ILE A 50 -5.50 15.86 -7.49
C ILE A 50 -6.54 16.95 -7.76
N PRO A 51 -6.13 18.16 -8.14
CA PRO A 51 -7.06 19.23 -8.46
C PRO A 51 -7.90 18.88 -9.68
N GLY A 52 -9.04 19.50 -9.80
CA GLY A 52 -9.88 19.38 -10.99
C GLY A 52 -9.10 19.63 -12.28
N PRO A 53 -9.56 19.11 -13.40
CA PRO A 53 -8.81 19.09 -14.66
C PRO A 53 -8.39 20.44 -15.20
N ASP A 54 -8.98 21.53 -14.73
CA ASP A 54 -8.82 22.86 -15.32
C ASP A 54 -7.81 23.76 -14.59
N GLU A 55 -7.36 23.39 -13.41
CA GLU A 55 -6.63 24.30 -12.52
C GLU A 55 -5.11 24.38 -12.78
N TYR A 56 -4.53 23.43 -13.51
CA TYR A 56 -3.07 23.31 -13.67
C TYR A 56 -2.55 23.23 -15.11
N ILE A 57 -3.41 23.27 -16.11
CA ILE A 57 -2.97 23.18 -17.51
C ILE A 57 -2.97 24.57 -18.14
N THR A 58 -2.01 25.38 -17.78
CA THR A 58 -1.78 26.68 -18.42
C THR A 58 -0.79 26.60 -19.58
N ASP A 59 -0.10 25.46 -19.74
CA ASP A 59 0.92 25.29 -20.77
C ASP A 59 0.34 24.55 -21.99
N ALA A 60 0.39 25.21 -23.15
CA ALA A 60 -0.07 24.66 -24.42
C ALA A 60 0.63 23.35 -24.82
N ALA A 61 1.85 23.13 -24.34
CA ALA A 61 2.61 21.89 -24.57
C ALA A 61 2.10 20.68 -23.78
N ARG A 62 1.21 20.91 -22.81
CA ARG A 62 0.65 19.85 -21.93
C ARG A 62 -0.84 19.64 -22.11
N LYS A 63 -1.42 20.10 -23.21
CA LYS A 63 -2.87 20.01 -23.48
C LYS A 63 -3.42 18.58 -23.37
N ASP A 64 -2.61 17.59 -23.68
CA ASP A 64 -3.00 16.17 -23.64
C ASP A 64 -2.72 15.48 -22.29
N TRP A 65 -2.09 16.20 -21.37
CA TRP A 65 -1.78 15.65 -20.05
C TRP A 65 -2.90 15.94 -19.05
N ASN A 66 -3.60 14.90 -18.66
CA ASN A 66 -4.64 14.98 -17.63
C ASN A 66 -4.12 14.33 -16.35
N PRO A 67 -3.81 15.11 -15.30
CA PRO A 67 -3.25 14.58 -14.05
C PRO A 67 -4.21 13.63 -13.35
N VAL A 68 -5.49 13.84 -13.41
CA VAL A 68 -6.51 12.96 -12.82
C VAL A 68 -6.53 11.61 -13.54
N LYS A 69 -6.54 11.62 -14.87
CA LYS A 69 -6.49 10.41 -15.69
C LYS A 69 -5.18 9.66 -15.47
N TRP A 70 -4.06 10.39 -15.45
CA TRP A 70 -2.74 9.81 -15.19
C TRP A 70 -2.66 9.18 -13.81
N ALA A 71 -3.08 9.88 -12.76
CA ALA A 71 -3.07 9.37 -11.40
C ALA A 71 -3.97 8.13 -11.24
N LYS A 72 -5.18 8.15 -11.80
CA LYS A 72 -6.09 7.00 -11.77
C LYS A 72 -5.56 5.78 -12.53
N SER A 73 -4.84 6.01 -13.65
CA SER A 73 -4.31 4.92 -14.47
C SER A 73 -2.95 4.38 -14.01
N ASN A 74 -2.14 5.23 -13.37
CA ASN A 74 -0.76 4.89 -13.00
C ASN A 74 -0.53 4.78 -11.49
N TYR A 75 -1.50 5.23 -10.68
CA TYR A 75 -1.44 5.05 -9.24
C TYR A 75 -1.82 3.62 -8.87
N VAL A 76 -0.80 2.81 -8.68
CA VAL A 76 -0.95 1.36 -8.45
C VAL A 76 -0.99 1.00 -6.96
N ALA A 77 -0.68 1.92 -6.05
CA ALA A 77 -0.65 1.61 -4.64
C ALA A 77 -2.05 1.24 -4.12
N GLY A 78 -2.22 -0.01 -3.76
CA GLY A 78 -3.47 -0.53 -3.21
C GLY A 78 -4.58 -0.84 -4.22
N HIS A 79 -4.39 -0.60 -5.53
CA HIS A 79 -5.42 -0.87 -6.55
C HIS A 79 -5.88 -2.34 -6.57
N ASN A 80 -4.96 -3.25 -6.40
CA ASN A 80 -5.22 -4.69 -6.40
C ASN A 80 -5.11 -5.29 -4.99
N PHE A 81 -5.12 -4.45 -3.95
CA PHE A 81 -5.02 -4.93 -2.59
C PHE A 81 -6.34 -5.59 -2.16
N THR A 82 -6.26 -6.81 -1.71
CA THR A 82 -7.38 -7.58 -1.15
C THR A 82 -7.03 -7.93 0.29
N THR A 83 -7.86 -7.47 1.22
CA THR A 83 -7.72 -7.76 2.65
C THR A 83 -7.78 -9.25 2.91
N GLY A 84 -6.91 -9.74 3.76
CA GLY A 84 -6.80 -11.16 4.10
C GLY A 84 -5.99 -11.99 3.10
N LYS A 85 -5.69 -11.45 1.92
CA LYS A 85 -4.83 -12.09 0.92
C LYS A 85 -3.45 -11.46 0.85
N HIS A 86 -3.40 -10.16 0.59
CA HIS A 86 -2.15 -9.48 0.25
C HIS A 86 -1.31 -9.06 1.46
N GLU A 87 -1.79 -9.31 2.67
CA GLU A 87 -1.00 -9.28 3.90
C GLU A 87 -0.11 -10.52 4.06
N LEU A 88 -0.43 -11.58 3.31
CA LEU A 88 0.29 -12.84 3.34
C LEU A 88 1.00 -13.09 2.01
N TYR A 89 1.94 -14.00 2.02
CA TYR A 89 2.54 -14.55 0.81
C TYR A 89 2.00 -15.96 0.56
N PRO A 90 1.94 -16.43 -0.70
CA PRO A 90 1.59 -17.81 -0.97
C PRO A 90 2.64 -18.75 -0.36
N ILE A 91 2.19 -19.87 0.19
CA ILE A 91 3.07 -20.94 0.63
C ILE A 91 3.63 -21.64 -0.61
N PRO A 92 4.96 -21.80 -0.73
CA PRO A 92 5.53 -22.50 -1.87
C PRO A 92 4.95 -23.90 -2.06
N LEU A 93 4.68 -24.29 -3.31
CA LEU A 93 4.06 -25.58 -3.62
C LEU A 93 4.85 -26.78 -3.04
N ALA A 94 6.17 -26.68 -3.03
CA ALA A 94 7.02 -27.72 -2.46
C ALA A 94 6.76 -27.93 -0.96
N GLU A 95 6.51 -26.85 -0.20
CA GLU A 95 6.16 -26.93 1.22
C GLU A 95 4.77 -27.52 1.43
N ILE A 96 3.80 -27.12 0.59
CA ILE A 96 2.44 -27.69 0.64
C ILE A 96 2.48 -29.20 0.40
N GLN A 97 3.29 -29.66 -0.55
CA GLN A 97 3.40 -31.07 -0.90
C GLN A 97 4.16 -31.90 0.12
N SER A 98 5.13 -31.32 0.80
CA SER A 98 5.98 -32.02 1.77
C SER A 98 5.43 -31.99 3.19
N ASN A 99 4.57 -31.05 3.52
CA ASN A 99 4.04 -30.86 4.87
C ASN A 99 2.57 -31.32 4.96
N ALA A 100 2.37 -32.53 5.45
CA ALA A 100 1.04 -33.12 5.62
C ALA A 100 0.11 -32.29 6.55
N ALA A 101 0.66 -31.46 7.44
CA ALA A 101 -0.13 -30.62 8.32
C ALA A 101 -0.87 -29.49 7.58
N LEU A 102 -0.42 -29.14 6.39
CA LEU A 102 -1.08 -28.13 5.53
C LEU A 102 -2.28 -28.69 4.75
N ASN A 103 -2.47 -30.02 4.74
CA ASN A 103 -3.58 -30.68 4.01
C ASN A 103 -3.74 -30.27 2.54
N GLY A 104 -2.67 -29.80 1.90
CA GLY A 104 -2.72 -29.25 0.54
C GLY A 104 -3.25 -27.82 0.44
N GLU A 105 -3.48 -27.16 1.56
CA GLU A 105 -4.05 -25.80 1.58
C GLU A 105 -2.97 -24.71 1.54
N ASN A 106 -3.29 -23.61 0.89
CA ASN A 106 -2.48 -22.41 0.85
C ASN A 106 -3.07 -21.32 1.75
N ASN A 107 -2.37 -20.19 1.86
CA ASN A 107 -2.93 -19.02 2.51
C ASN A 107 -4.18 -18.51 1.75
N PRO A 108 -5.14 -17.87 2.45
CA PRO A 108 -6.39 -17.41 1.85
C PRO A 108 -6.18 -16.61 0.56
N GLY A 109 -6.94 -16.94 -0.47
CA GLY A 109 -6.90 -16.28 -1.77
C GLY A 109 -5.76 -16.74 -2.70
N PHE A 110 -4.98 -17.75 -2.33
CA PHE A 110 -3.93 -18.37 -3.15
C PHE A 110 -4.25 -19.84 -3.46
N GLU A 111 -5.52 -20.16 -3.44
CA GLU A 111 -6.05 -21.50 -3.76
C GLU A 111 -5.80 -21.92 -5.20
#